data_96524e179c2c9a1f189e6a77aacc3c55
#
_entry.id   96524e179c2c9a1f189e6a77aacc3c55
#
_cell.length_a   1.000
_cell.length_b   1.000
_cell.length_c   1.000
_cell.angle_alpha   90.00
_cell.angle_beta   90.00
_cell.angle_gamma   90.00
#
_symmetry.space_group_name_H-M   'P 1'
#
loop_
_entity.id
_entity.type
_entity.pdbx_description
1 polymer ?
#
loop_
_entity_poly.entity_id
_entity_poly.type
_entity_poly.pdbx_seq_one_letter_code
_entity_poly.pdbx_strand_id
1 'polypeptide(L)'
;MTDVEGRYVSAGKDYYVNEGKVTNPFASYSNTVRRNKTVNVTGSLNIGLNLYKGLDYKLLLGGDYISTNNISRSIAFDSNWDENGNADPDYSRTINSLSESRGQRFSYTIDNILTYKNMFAGHTIDAMVGTSWMREYYRTMGIGSGSTDLGGPNITIFNGKGDITSEEYNSALLSFFARLNYDHKP
;
A
#
# COMPACT_ATOMS: atom_id res chain seq x y z
N MET A 1 -29.66 11.18 4.26
CA MET A 1 -31.00 11.79 4.19
C MET A 1 -30.91 13.12 4.92
N THR A 2 -31.51 14.16 4.39
CA THR A 2 -31.58 15.48 5.01
C THR A 2 -33.05 15.82 5.27
N ASP A 3 -33.32 16.63 6.29
CA ASP A 3 -34.66 17.19 6.54
C ASP A 3 -35.00 18.30 5.54
N VAL A 4 -36.15 18.92 5.71
CA VAL A 4 -36.64 20.04 4.89
C VAL A 4 -35.79 21.30 4.97
N GLU A 5 -34.95 21.41 6.01
CA GLU A 5 -34.01 22.51 6.23
C GLU A 5 -32.57 22.17 5.77
N GLY A 6 -32.38 21.01 5.12
CA GLY A 6 -31.10 20.55 4.63
C GLY A 6 -30.14 20.00 5.69
N ARG A 7 -30.61 19.77 6.93
CA ARG A 7 -29.82 19.20 8.00
C ARG A 7 -29.79 17.67 7.91
N TYR A 8 -28.69 17.06 8.34
CA TYR A 8 -28.57 15.61 8.37
C TYR A 8 -29.48 14.97 9.42
N VAL A 9 -30.22 13.96 8.99
CA VAL A 9 -31.03 13.12 9.89
C VAL A 9 -30.59 11.67 9.77
N SER A 10 -30.46 11.00 10.89
CA SER A 10 -30.17 9.56 10.95
C SER A 10 -31.48 8.76 10.94
N ALA A 11 -31.41 7.45 10.71
CA ALA A 11 -32.59 6.58 10.81
C ALA A 11 -33.16 6.65 12.24
N GLY A 12 -34.43 7.01 12.31
CA GLY A 12 -35.06 7.54 13.50
C GLY A 12 -35.03 6.68 14.74
N LYS A 13 -35.00 7.39 15.85
CA LYS A 13 -35.13 6.89 17.22
C LYS A 13 -36.40 6.08 17.47
N ASP A 14 -37.43 6.24 16.63
CA ASP A 14 -38.77 5.71 16.84
C ASP A 14 -39.07 4.41 16.08
N TYR A 15 -38.21 4.00 15.16
CA TYR A 15 -38.49 2.82 14.30
C TYR A 15 -37.86 1.50 14.76
N TYR A 16 -36.78 1.56 15.60
CA TYR A 16 -36.08 0.34 16.03
C TYR A 16 -35.63 0.45 17.50
N VAL A 17 -36.47 0.00 18.40
CA VAL A 17 -36.23 0.03 19.85
C VAL A 17 -35.04 -0.83 20.30
N ASN A 18 -34.46 -1.66 19.41
CA ASN A 18 -33.41 -2.62 19.75
C ASN A 18 -32.24 -2.72 18.75
N GLU A 19 -32.20 -1.89 17.71
CA GLU A 19 -31.09 -1.92 16.79
C GLU A 19 -30.17 -0.73 17.05
N GLY A 20 -28.86 -1.00 17.15
CA GLY A 20 -27.85 -0.04 17.56
C GLY A 20 -27.90 1.29 16.79
N LYS A 21 -27.43 2.35 17.44
CA LYS A 21 -27.38 3.71 16.88
C LYS A 21 -26.68 3.74 15.52
N VAL A 22 -27.40 4.06 14.46
CA VAL A 22 -26.85 4.17 13.11
C VAL A 22 -26.77 5.62 12.70
N THR A 23 -25.54 6.15 12.64
CA THR A 23 -25.28 7.49 12.11
C THR A 23 -25.71 7.56 10.64
N ASN A 24 -26.21 8.71 10.19
CA ASN A 24 -26.60 8.92 8.81
C ASN A 24 -25.39 8.63 7.86
N PRO A 25 -25.48 7.60 6.99
CA PRO A 25 -24.37 7.23 6.11
C PRO A 25 -23.99 8.36 5.13
N PHE A 26 -24.98 9.14 4.68
CA PHE A 26 -24.75 10.26 3.78
C PHE A 26 -23.97 11.38 4.46
N ALA A 27 -24.33 11.74 5.70
CA ALA A 27 -23.61 12.72 6.49
C ALA A 27 -22.17 12.27 6.74
N SER A 28 -21.98 11.00 7.09
CA SER A 28 -20.66 10.43 7.30
C SER A 28 -19.81 10.45 6.03
N TYR A 29 -20.41 10.08 4.89
CA TYR A 29 -19.73 10.09 3.59
C TYR A 29 -19.36 11.50 3.14
N SER A 30 -20.28 12.46 3.21
CA SER A 30 -20.06 13.84 2.77
C SER A 30 -19.01 14.56 3.60
N ASN A 31 -18.86 14.18 4.87
CA ASN A 31 -17.89 14.77 5.81
C ASN A 31 -16.62 13.93 5.97
N THR A 32 -16.36 12.99 5.06
CA THR A 32 -15.14 12.20 5.05
C THR A 32 -14.44 12.32 3.71
N VAL A 33 -13.20 12.77 3.74
CA VAL A 33 -12.34 12.85 2.56
C VAL A 33 -11.23 11.81 2.70
N ARG A 34 -11.13 10.92 1.71
CA ARG A 34 -10.04 9.94 1.61
C ARG A 34 -9.32 10.14 0.30
N ARG A 35 -8.01 10.25 0.37
CA ARG A 35 -7.15 10.36 -0.81
C ARG A 35 -6.00 9.38 -0.66
N ASN A 36 -5.94 8.42 -1.58
CA ASN A 36 -4.85 7.47 -1.67
C ASN A 36 -4.11 7.73 -2.98
N LYS A 37 -2.80 7.94 -2.89
CA LYS A 37 -1.92 8.09 -4.04
C LYS A 37 -0.82 7.05 -3.95
N THR A 38 -0.73 6.21 -4.98
CA THR A 38 0.36 5.23 -5.13
C THR A 38 1.11 5.53 -6.42
N VAL A 39 2.42 5.59 -6.30
CA VAL A 39 3.34 5.66 -7.44
C VAL A 39 4.14 4.37 -7.43
N ASN A 40 4.10 3.64 -8.53
CA ASN A 40 4.88 2.43 -8.76
C ASN A 40 5.77 2.63 -9.97
N VAL A 41 7.07 2.39 -9.79
CA VAL A 41 8.07 2.43 -10.86
C VAL A 41 8.80 1.10 -10.86
N THR A 42 8.63 0.33 -11.93
CA THR A 42 9.27 -0.98 -12.10
C THR A 42 10.13 -0.95 -13.35
N GLY A 43 11.33 -1.50 -13.27
CA GLY A 43 12.24 -1.59 -14.39
C GLY A 43 13.08 -2.85 -14.34
N SER A 44 13.51 -3.31 -15.52
CA SER A 44 14.44 -4.42 -15.64
C SER A 44 15.43 -4.20 -16.79
N LEU A 45 16.63 -4.72 -16.60
CA LEU A 45 17.70 -4.74 -17.61
C LEU A 45 18.22 -6.18 -17.75
N ASN A 46 18.36 -6.63 -18.98
CA ASN A 46 18.86 -7.95 -19.30
C ASN A 46 20.07 -7.81 -20.22
N ILE A 47 21.20 -8.32 -19.79
CA ILE A 47 22.47 -8.29 -20.53
C ILE A 47 22.88 -9.74 -20.78
N GLY A 48 23.04 -10.12 -22.06
CA GLY A 48 23.54 -11.43 -22.48
C GLY A 48 24.90 -11.28 -23.13
N LEU A 49 25.85 -12.12 -22.76
CA LEU A 49 27.19 -12.17 -23.31
C LEU A 49 27.53 -13.60 -23.71
N ASN A 50 27.92 -13.81 -24.97
CA ASN A 50 28.53 -15.06 -25.42
C ASN A 50 30.02 -15.02 -25.07
N LEU A 51 30.41 -15.72 -24.01
CA LEU A 51 31.79 -15.68 -23.50
C LEU A 51 32.72 -16.60 -24.34
N TYR A 52 32.20 -17.75 -24.74
CA TYR A 52 32.93 -18.75 -25.56
C TYR A 52 31.91 -19.64 -26.28
N LYS A 53 32.37 -20.46 -27.18
CA LYS A 53 31.52 -21.41 -27.92
C LYS A 53 30.75 -22.31 -26.95
N GLY A 54 29.42 -22.13 -26.91
CA GLY A 54 28.53 -22.84 -26.01
C GLY A 54 28.52 -22.36 -24.57
N LEU A 55 29.24 -21.27 -24.23
CA LEU A 55 29.28 -20.68 -22.91
C LEU A 55 28.66 -19.28 -22.93
N ASP A 56 27.51 -19.15 -22.33
CA ASP A 56 26.71 -17.92 -22.27
C ASP A 56 26.58 -17.42 -20.84
N TYR A 57 26.79 -16.12 -20.66
CA TYR A 57 26.54 -15.43 -19.40
C TYR A 57 25.35 -14.49 -19.56
N LYS A 58 24.47 -14.47 -18.57
CA LYS A 58 23.31 -13.60 -18.52
C LYS A 58 23.23 -12.91 -17.17
N LEU A 59 23.17 -11.57 -17.20
CA LEU A 59 22.90 -10.71 -16.06
C LEU A 59 21.49 -10.16 -16.18
N LEU A 60 20.67 -10.39 -15.15
CA LEU A 60 19.34 -9.80 -15.02
C LEU A 60 19.36 -8.85 -13.83
N LEU A 61 18.98 -7.61 -14.08
CA LEU A 61 18.77 -6.61 -13.03
C LEU A 61 17.29 -6.25 -13.03
N GLY A 62 16.65 -6.38 -11.90
CA GLY A 62 15.27 -5.96 -11.68
C GLY A 62 15.19 -4.97 -10.54
N GLY A 63 14.30 -4.00 -10.63
CA GLY A 63 14.04 -3.05 -9.57
C GLY A 63 12.60 -2.57 -9.55
N ASP A 64 12.10 -2.31 -8.36
CA ASP A 64 10.74 -1.86 -8.13
C ASP A 64 10.75 -0.84 -6.98
N TYR A 65 10.10 0.29 -7.21
CA TYR A 65 9.91 1.34 -6.23
C TYR A 65 8.44 1.67 -6.11
N ILE A 66 7.90 1.55 -4.91
CA ILE A 66 6.51 1.90 -4.58
C ILE A 66 6.52 2.99 -3.53
N SER A 67 5.80 4.07 -3.82
CA SER A 67 5.53 5.14 -2.87
C SER A 67 4.03 5.29 -2.68
N THR A 68 3.57 5.24 -1.44
CA THR A 68 2.17 5.43 -1.06
C THR A 68 2.01 6.68 -0.20
N ASN A 69 0.96 7.44 -0.45
CA ASN A 69 0.56 8.57 0.38
C ASN A 69 -0.95 8.49 0.58
N ASN A 70 -1.36 8.24 1.81
CA ASN A 70 -2.75 8.08 2.19
C ASN A 70 -3.13 9.19 3.16
N ILE A 71 -4.21 9.88 2.85
CA ILE A 71 -4.79 10.93 3.70
C ILE A 71 -6.25 10.55 3.93
N SER A 72 -6.66 10.50 5.19
CA SER A 72 -8.04 10.33 5.60
C SER A 72 -8.40 11.43 6.57
N ARG A 73 -9.42 12.19 6.24
CA ARG A 73 -9.93 13.26 7.08
C ARG A 73 -11.41 13.07 7.29
N SER A 74 -11.83 13.19 8.52
CA SER A 74 -13.24 13.20 8.92
C SER A 74 -13.56 14.53 9.62
N ILE A 75 -14.60 15.18 9.17
CA ILE A 75 -15.05 16.47 9.68
C ILE A 75 -16.21 16.23 10.63
N ALA A 76 -16.27 16.98 11.73
CA ALA A 76 -17.40 16.99 12.64
C ALA A 76 -18.67 17.43 11.91
N PHE A 77 -19.79 16.85 12.28
CA PHE A 77 -21.09 17.23 11.78
C PHE A 77 -22.17 16.90 12.82
N ASP A 78 -23.22 17.69 12.82
CA ASP A 78 -24.37 17.50 13.67
C ASP A 78 -25.45 16.70 12.94
N SER A 79 -26.18 15.89 13.67
CA SER A 79 -27.26 15.06 13.13
C SER A 79 -28.35 14.82 14.16
N ASN A 80 -29.57 14.50 13.71
CA ASN A 80 -30.74 14.24 14.56
C ASN A 80 -31.06 15.41 15.52
N TRP A 81 -31.56 16.47 14.96
CA TRP A 81 -31.95 17.66 15.68
C TRP A 81 -33.27 17.44 16.45
N ASP A 82 -33.31 17.87 17.69
CA ASP A 82 -34.53 17.89 18.49
C ASP A 82 -35.42 19.10 18.14
N GLU A 83 -36.62 19.17 18.75
CA GLU A 83 -37.58 20.25 18.54
C GLU A 83 -37.05 21.60 19.05
N ASN A 84 -36.03 21.64 19.90
CA ASN A 84 -35.38 22.82 20.42
C ASN A 84 -34.16 23.25 19.58
N GLY A 85 -33.85 22.54 18.50
CA GLY A 85 -32.74 22.83 17.62
C GLY A 85 -31.38 22.36 18.15
N ASN A 86 -31.35 21.36 19.07
CA ASN A 86 -30.11 20.74 19.52
C ASN A 86 -29.81 19.46 18.75
N ALA A 87 -28.57 19.28 18.33
CA ALA A 87 -28.12 18.05 17.69
C ALA A 87 -27.97 16.92 18.74
N ASP A 88 -28.35 15.71 18.36
CA ASP A 88 -28.13 14.53 19.19
C ASP A 88 -26.67 14.08 19.07
N PRO A 89 -25.89 14.16 20.18
CA PRO A 89 -24.48 13.79 20.16
C PRO A 89 -24.23 12.33 19.83
N ASP A 90 -25.20 11.46 20.04
CA ASP A 90 -25.09 10.03 19.77
C ASP A 90 -25.10 9.70 18.28
N TYR A 91 -25.67 10.58 17.46
CA TYR A 91 -25.75 10.46 16.00
C TYR A 91 -24.86 11.46 15.27
N SER A 92 -24.25 12.38 16.00
CA SER A 92 -23.35 13.41 15.47
C SER A 92 -21.91 12.97 15.61
N ARG A 93 -21.05 13.51 14.76
CA ARG A 93 -19.60 13.39 14.93
C ARG A 93 -19.11 14.69 15.55
N THR A 94 -18.68 14.62 16.80
CA THR A 94 -18.26 15.79 17.57
C THR A 94 -16.79 16.16 17.39
N ILE A 95 -16.00 15.29 16.76
CA ILE A 95 -14.54 15.44 16.67
C ILE A 95 -14.11 15.39 15.20
N ASN A 96 -13.32 16.36 14.79
CA ASN A 96 -12.54 16.29 13.56
C ASN A 96 -11.38 15.34 13.74
N SER A 97 -11.08 14.54 12.71
CA SER A 97 -9.92 13.67 12.73
C SER A 97 -9.16 13.76 11.43
N LEU A 98 -7.83 13.66 11.51
CA LEU A 98 -6.93 13.59 10.38
C LEU A 98 -6.00 12.40 10.60
N SER A 99 -5.81 11.60 9.56
CA SER A 99 -4.80 10.55 9.51
C SER A 99 -4.04 10.66 8.21
N GLU A 100 -2.72 10.68 8.30
CA GLU A 100 -1.84 10.68 7.14
C GLU A 100 -0.81 9.57 7.30
N SER A 101 -0.59 8.78 6.26
CA SER A 101 0.47 7.78 6.23
C SER A 101 1.25 7.86 4.92
N ARG A 102 2.56 7.66 5.02
CA ARG A 102 3.48 7.61 3.90
C ARG A 102 4.31 6.36 4.00
N GLY A 103 4.31 5.58 2.93
CA GLY A 103 5.10 4.37 2.82
C GLY A 103 5.99 4.42 1.60
N GLN A 104 7.16 3.81 1.71
CA GLN A 104 8.09 3.61 0.61
C GLN A 104 8.60 2.18 0.67
N ARG A 105 8.57 1.51 -0.46
CA ARG A 105 9.18 0.21 -0.66
C ARG A 105 10.12 0.28 -1.85
N PHE A 106 11.33 -0.17 -1.66
CA PHE A 106 12.30 -0.33 -2.72
C PHE A 106 12.82 -1.74 -2.70
N SER A 107 12.73 -2.43 -3.82
CA SER A 107 13.29 -3.77 -3.98
C SER A 107 14.12 -3.87 -5.25
N TYR A 108 15.16 -4.69 -5.21
CA TYR A 108 15.92 -5.02 -6.40
C TYR A 108 16.41 -6.46 -6.37
N THR A 109 16.59 -6.99 -7.56
CA THR A 109 17.11 -8.34 -7.80
C THR A 109 18.26 -8.28 -8.78
N ILE A 110 19.30 -9.04 -8.50
CA ILE A 110 20.47 -9.21 -9.36
C ILE A 110 20.66 -10.71 -9.57
N ASP A 111 20.43 -11.19 -10.79
CA ASP A 111 20.62 -12.58 -11.15
C ASP A 111 21.81 -12.70 -12.08
N ASN A 112 22.74 -13.59 -11.74
CA ASN A 112 23.86 -13.99 -12.57
C ASN A 112 23.65 -15.43 -12.99
N ILE A 113 23.63 -15.68 -14.28
CA ILE A 113 23.38 -17.01 -14.85
C ILE A 113 24.48 -17.33 -15.85
N LEU A 114 25.15 -18.45 -15.65
CA LEU A 114 26.12 -19.01 -16.57
C LEU A 114 25.57 -20.31 -17.13
N THR A 115 25.49 -20.42 -18.44
CA THR A 115 24.97 -21.60 -19.14
C THR A 115 26.06 -22.14 -20.08
N TYR A 116 26.30 -23.43 -20.02
CA TYR A 116 27.17 -24.14 -20.93
C TYR A 116 26.39 -25.21 -21.71
N LYS A 117 26.40 -25.13 -23.01
CA LYS A 117 25.76 -26.11 -23.89
C LYS A 117 26.76 -26.59 -24.94
N ASN A 118 26.97 -27.89 -25.00
CA ASN A 118 27.85 -28.49 -25.97
C ASN A 118 27.35 -29.86 -26.43
N MET A 119 27.68 -30.22 -27.63
CA MET A 119 27.37 -31.52 -28.24
C MET A 119 28.66 -32.12 -28.83
N PHE A 120 28.99 -33.33 -28.42
CA PHE A 120 30.16 -34.08 -28.93
C PHE A 120 29.86 -35.58 -28.99
N ALA A 121 30.23 -36.20 -30.09
CA ALA A 121 30.11 -37.68 -30.29
C ALA A 121 28.75 -38.27 -29.89
N GLY A 122 27.64 -37.59 -30.21
CA GLY A 122 26.27 -38.02 -29.82
C GLY A 122 25.84 -37.68 -28.40
N HIS A 123 26.71 -37.09 -27.57
CA HIS A 123 26.41 -36.64 -26.22
C HIS A 123 26.08 -35.15 -26.22
N THR A 124 24.99 -34.77 -25.59
CA THR A 124 24.61 -33.35 -25.39
C THR A 124 24.63 -33.05 -23.89
N ILE A 125 25.36 -32.02 -23.52
CA ILE A 125 25.40 -31.50 -22.16
C ILE A 125 24.82 -30.07 -22.17
N ASP A 126 23.87 -29.80 -21.29
CA ASP A 126 23.33 -28.46 -21.01
C ASP A 126 23.40 -28.24 -19.48
N ALA A 127 24.37 -27.47 -19.05
CA ALA A 127 24.63 -27.15 -17.66
C ALA A 127 24.37 -25.67 -17.39
N MET A 128 23.75 -25.37 -16.27
CA MET A 128 23.48 -23.99 -15.84
C MET A 128 23.81 -23.86 -14.36
N VAL A 129 24.46 -22.79 -13.99
CA VAL A 129 24.65 -22.35 -12.61
C VAL A 129 24.28 -20.89 -12.48
N GLY A 130 23.76 -20.50 -11.36
CA GLY A 130 23.40 -19.11 -11.15
C GLY A 130 23.32 -18.72 -9.69
N THR A 131 23.32 -17.42 -9.50
CA THR A 131 23.09 -16.75 -8.21
C THR A 131 22.00 -15.73 -8.38
N SER A 132 21.15 -15.59 -7.38
CA SER A 132 20.13 -14.56 -7.29
C SER A 132 20.31 -13.82 -5.96
N TRP A 133 20.48 -12.52 -6.04
CA TRP A 133 20.51 -11.66 -4.87
C TRP A 133 19.35 -10.69 -4.93
N MET A 134 18.49 -10.76 -3.93
CA MET A 134 17.34 -9.87 -3.75
C MET A 134 17.53 -9.06 -2.47
N ARG A 135 17.16 -7.80 -2.52
CA ARG A 135 17.06 -6.95 -1.35
C ARG A 135 15.76 -6.16 -1.40
N GLU A 136 15.12 -6.06 -0.25
CA GLU A 136 13.91 -5.28 -0.04
C GLU A 136 14.11 -4.34 1.14
N TYR A 137 13.76 -3.08 0.93
CA TYR A 137 13.68 -2.04 1.95
C TYR A 137 12.26 -1.48 1.96
N TYR A 138 11.67 -1.46 3.13
CA TYR A 138 10.35 -0.90 3.37
C TYR A 138 10.40 0.03 4.57
N ARG A 139 9.77 1.20 4.42
CA ARG A 139 9.57 2.15 5.50
C ARG A 139 8.19 2.74 5.40
N THR A 140 7.50 2.80 6.52
CA THR A 140 6.23 3.52 6.64
C THR A 140 6.26 4.44 7.84
N MET A 141 5.56 5.56 7.71
CA MET A 141 5.34 6.52 8.77
C MET A 141 3.89 6.96 8.71
N GLY A 142 3.24 7.00 9.83
CA GLY A 142 1.88 7.47 9.96
C GLY A 142 1.71 8.41 11.13
N ILE A 143 0.80 9.34 10.99
CA ILE A 143 0.34 10.22 12.06
C ILE A 143 -1.18 10.27 12.03
N GLY A 144 -1.79 10.13 13.20
CA GLY A 144 -3.23 10.23 13.38
C GLY A 144 -3.58 11.09 14.57
N SER A 145 -4.56 11.96 14.42
CA SER A 145 -5.08 12.78 15.52
C SER A 145 -6.57 12.98 15.39
N GLY A 146 -7.27 12.87 16.51
CA GLY A 146 -8.62 13.40 16.70
C GLY A 146 -8.54 14.68 17.51
N SER A 147 -9.04 15.79 16.97
CA SER A 147 -9.08 17.07 17.67
C SER A 147 -10.26 17.91 17.18
N THR A 148 -10.88 18.64 18.07
CA THR A 148 -11.94 19.59 17.78
C THR A 148 -11.44 20.88 17.11
N ASP A 149 -10.14 21.19 17.25
CA ASP A 149 -9.54 22.46 16.81
C ASP A 149 -9.04 22.42 15.36
N LEU A 150 -9.26 21.32 14.68
CA LEU A 150 -8.94 21.26 13.26
C LEU A 150 -9.97 22.05 12.48
N GLY A 151 -9.79 23.37 12.36
CA GLY A 151 -10.72 24.28 11.66
C GLY A 151 -10.80 24.01 10.16
N GLY A 152 -12.02 23.87 9.60
CA GLY A 152 -12.35 23.95 8.18
C GLY A 152 -11.96 22.77 7.26
N PRO A 153 -12.47 22.77 6.03
CA PRO A 153 -12.35 21.64 5.09
C PRO A 153 -10.97 21.44 4.47
N ASN A 154 -10.04 22.37 4.63
CA ASN A 154 -8.73 22.33 3.96
C ASN A 154 -7.53 22.05 4.88
N ILE A 155 -7.76 21.39 6.03
CA ILE A 155 -6.68 21.22 6.99
C ILE A 155 -5.72 20.16 6.54
N THR A 156 -4.47 20.55 6.53
CA THR A 156 -3.29 19.71 6.33
C THR A 156 -2.36 19.71 7.54
N ILE A 157 -2.74 20.35 8.62
CA ILE A 157 -1.87 20.59 9.80
C ILE A 157 -2.50 19.91 11.02
N PHE A 158 -1.71 19.07 11.69
CA PHE A 158 -2.04 18.49 12.98
C PHE A 158 -1.84 19.55 14.07
N ASN A 159 -2.93 19.99 14.67
CA ASN A 159 -2.91 20.86 15.82
C ASN A 159 -3.33 20.04 17.06
N GLY A 160 -2.36 19.42 17.71
CA GLY A 160 -2.62 18.62 18.89
C GLY A 160 -1.73 17.38 19.02
N LYS A 161 -1.95 16.58 20.05
CA LYS A 161 -1.25 15.31 20.26
C LYS A 161 -1.80 14.27 19.29
N GLY A 162 -0.98 13.84 18.34
CA GLY A 162 -1.26 12.73 17.44
C GLY A 162 -0.45 11.50 17.80
N ASP A 163 -1.00 10.34 17.51
CA ASP A 163 -0.24 9.10 17.55
C ASP A 163 0.65 9.02 16.32
N ILE A 164 1.94 8.81 16.56
CA ILE A 164 2.94 8.65 15.50
C ILE A 164 3.30 7.16 15.45
N THR A 165 3.20 6.59 14.26
CA THR A 165 3.63 5.23 13.98
C THR A 165 4.78 5.27 12.98
N SER A 166 5.79 4.44 13.19
CA SER A 166 6.89 4.27 12.25
C SER A 166 7.34 2.82 12.26
N GLU A 167 7.49 2.28 11.07
CA GLU A 167 7.95 0.92 10.86
C GLU A 167 8.99 0.92 9.75
N GLU A 168 10.05 0.14 9.95
CA GLU A 168 11.11 -0.05 8.97
C GLU A 168 11.46 -1.54 8.89
N TYR A 169 11.58 -2.05 7.69
CA TYR A 169 11.93 -3.42 7.42
C TYR A 169 12.99 -3.46 6.31
N ASN A 170 14.02 -4.30 6.52
CA ASN A 170 15.08 -4.50 5.55
C ASN A 170 15.40 -6.00 5.50
N SER A 171 15.29 -6.61 4.32
CA SER A 171 15.63 -7.99 4.10
C SER A 171 16.56 -8.18 2.93
N ALA A 172 17.36 -9.22 3.00
CA ALA A 172 18.21 -9.65 1.90
C ALA A 172 18.17 -11.17 1.78
N LEU A 173 18.12 -11.66 0.54
CA LEU A 173 18.14 -13.06 0.20
C LEU A 173 19.21 -13.31 -0.85
N LEU A 174 20.09 -14.28 -0.58
CA LEU A 174 21.05 -14.80 -1.56
C LEU A 174 20.72 -16.26 -1.83
N SER A 175 20.54 -16.58 -3.10
CA SER A 175 20.20 -17.94 -3.56
C SER A 175 21.23 -18.42 -4.57
N PHE A 176 21.50 -19.72 -4.56
CA PHE A 176 22.32 -20.42 -5.55
C PHE A 176 21.47 -21.50 -6.20
N PHE A 177 21.60 -21.67 -7.50
CA PHE A 177 20.88 -22.69 -8.22
C PHE A 177 21.75 -23.29 -9.34
N ALA A 178 21.49 -24.56 -9.65
CA ALA A 178 22.17 -25.28 -10.70
C ALA A 178 21.21 -26.24 -11.41
N ARG A 179 21.46 -26.50 -12.67
CA ARG A 179 20.75 -27.48 -13.48
C ARG A 179 21.75 -28.19 -14.38
N LEU A 180 21.62 -29.51 -14.54
CA LEU A 180 22.37 -30.32 -15.48
C LEU A 180 21.40 -31.20 -16.26
N ASN A 181 21.40 -31.06 -17.57
CA ASN A 181 20.72 -31.95 -18.50
C ASN A 181 21.76 -32.69 -19.35
N TYR A 182 21.56 -33.98 -19.48
CA TYR A 182 22.39 -34.85 -20.33
C TYR A 182 21.50 -35.67 -21.24
N ASP A 183 21.84 -35.71 -22.52
CA ASP A 183 21.16 -36.53 -23.52
C ASP A 183 22.21 -37.26 -24.36
N HIS A 184 21.91 -38.52 -24.66
CA HIS A 184 22.75 -39.36 -25.52
C HIS A 184 21.90 -39.90 -26.64
N LYS A 185 22.31 -39.62 -27.88
CA LYS A 185 21.73 -40.18 -29.07
C LYS A 185 22.74 -41.16 -29.67
N PRO A 186 22.44 -42.48 -29.65
CA PRO A 186 23.29 -43.48 -30.21
C PRO A 186 23.42 -43.36 -31.72
#